data_ab3993a4c6c424e99846431b2adb59a6
#
_entry.id   ab3993a4c6c424e99846431b2adb59a6
#
_cell.length_a   1.000
_cell.length_b   1.000
_cell.length_c   1.000
_cell.angle_alpha   90.00
_cell.angle_beta   90.00
_cell.angle_gamma   90.00
#
_symmetry.space_group_name_H-M   'P 1'
#
loop_
_entity.id
_entity.type
_entity.pdbx_description
1 polymer ?
#
loop_
_entity_poly.entity_id
_entity_poly.type
_entity_poly.pdbx_seq_one_letter_code
_entity_poly.pdbx_strand_id
1 'polypeptide(L)' 'MKVTNERIFSVPEHYFGISGSVTGYTLNYSVDGETWAAWEEATPAGETLFVANAPLFGKYKLVGNQGEVEVRW' A
#
# COMPACT_ATOMS: atom_id res chain seq x y z
N MET A 1 4.56 10.18 -2.56
CA MET A 1 3.94 9.71 -3.83
C MET A 1 2.45 9.56 -3.62
N LYS A 2 1.66 10.15 -4.47
CA LYS A 2 0.20 10.06 -4.39
C LYS A 2 -0.31 8.89 -5.20
N VAL A 3 -1.22 8.12 -4.63
CA VAL A 3 -1.74 6.89 -5.23
C VAL A 3 -3.26 6.90 -5.21
N THR A 4 -3.87 6.59 -6.33
CA THR A 4 -5.31 6.45 -6.48
C THR A 4 -5.72 4.98 -6.46
N ASN A 5 -7.04 4.74 -6.37
CA ASN A 5 -7.59 3.38 -6.34
C ASN A 5 -7.09 2.52 -7.50
N GLU A 6 -6.64 1.33 -7.19
CA GLU A 6 -6.16 0.30 -8.12
C GLU A 6 -4.92 0.68 -8.96
N ARG A 7 -4.28 1.79 -8.66
CA ARG A 7 -3.02 2.13 -9.31
C ARG A 7 -1.89 1.27 -8.73
N ILE A 8 -1.13 0.65 -9.61
CA ILE A 8 0.03 -0.17 -9.22
C ILE A 8 1.21 0.75 -8.91
N PHE A 9 1.85 0.53 -7.77
CA PHE A 9 3.04 1.29 -7.38
C PHE A 9 4.08 0.36 -6.74
N SER A 10 5.32 0.84 -6.69
CA SER A 10 6.43 0.14 -6.04
C SER A 10 7.14 1.08 -5.09
N VAL A 11 7.77 0.51 -4.07
CA VAL A 11 8.53 1.26 -3.05
C VAL A 11 9.94 0.68 -2.99
N PRO A 12 10.99 1.53 -3.06
CA PRO A 12 12.39 1.06 -3.05
C PRO A 12 12.94 0.86 -1.63
N GLU A 13 12.08 0.50 -0.69
CA GLU A 13 12.45 0.29 0.72
C GLU A 13 11.71 -0.90 1.29
N HIS A 14 12.19 -1.40 2.44
CA HIS A 14 11.57 -2.52 3.13
C HIS A 14 10.39 -2.09 4.00
N TYR A 15 10.14 -0.80 4.13
CA TYR A 15 8.99 -0.28 4.88
C TYR A 15 8.52 1.02 4.25
N PHE A 16 7.25 1.30 4.43
CA PHE A 16 6.65 2.54 3.99
C PHE A 16 5.37 2.83 4.77
N GLY A 17 4.92 4.08 4.70
CA GLY A 17 3.67 4.52 5.31
C GLY A 17 2.68 4.97 4.25
N ILE A 18 1.41 4.70 4.48
CA ILE A 18 0.31 5.19 3.64
C ILE A 18 -0.53 6.12 4.51
N SER A 19 -0.50 7.41 4.18
CA SER A 19 -1.24 8.44 4.93
C SER A 19 -2.53 8.82 4.20
N GLY A 20 -3.57 9.09 4.97
CA GLY A 20 -4.90 9.36 4.50
C GLY A 20 -5.89 8.51 5.27
N SER A 21 -6.99 8.10 4.65
CA SER A 21 -7.91 7.19 5.31
C SER A 21 -7.29 5.79 5.36
N VAL A 22 -7.09 5.26 6.55
CA VAL A 22 -6.59 3.89 6.74
C VAL A 22 -7.73 2.87 6.77
N THR A 23 -8.95 3.33 6.55
CA THR A 23 -10.14 2.46 6.47
C THR A 23 -10.74 2.55 5.08
N GLY A 24 -11.54 1.57 4.71
CA GLY A 24 -12.25 1.57 3.45
C GLY A 24 -11.46 1.10 2.26
N TYR A 25 -10.22 0.63 2.45
CA TYR A 25 -9.45 0.04 1.38
C TYR A 25 -8.64 -1.16 1.87
N THR A 26 -8.21 -1.98 0.93
CA THR A 26 -7.33 -3.12 1.16
C THR A 26 -6.02 -2.89 0.43
N LEU A 27 -4.88 -3.09 1.11
CA LEU A 27 -3.58 -3.09 0.47
C LEU A 27 -3.33 -4.48 -0.12
N ASN A 28 -3.05 -4.53 -1.40
CA ASN A 28 -2.75 -5.77 -2.10
C ASN A 28 -1.32 -5.76 -2.60
N TYR A 29 -0.74 -6.94 -2.71
CA TYR A 29 0.64 -7.15 -3.07
C TYR A 29 0.75 -8.21 -4.15
N SER A 30 1.70 -8.04 -5.06
CA SER A 30 2.01 -9.02 -6.10
C SER A 30 3.50 -9.06 -6.38
N VAL A 31 4.03 -10.22 -6.70
CA VAL A 31 5.43 -10.38 -7.17
C VAL A 31 5.53 -10.27 -8.68
N ASP A 32 4.47 -10.59 -9.40
CA ASP A 32 4.47 -10.65 -10.87
C ASP A 32 3.57 -9.58 -11.53
N GLY A 33 2.76 -8.88 -10.75
CA GLY A 33 1.81 -7.90 -11.27
C GLY A 33 0.50 -8.49 -11.77
N GLU A 34 0.33 -9.80 -11.68
CA GLU A 34 -0.87 -10.51 -12.18
C GLU A 34 -1.64 -11.22 -11.06
N THR A 35 -0.92 -11.82 -10.12
CA THR A 35 -1.52 -12.54 -9.01
C THR A 35 -1.43 -11.66 -7.76
N TRP A 36 -2.58 -11.30 -7.19
CA TRP A 36 -2.68 -10.37 -6.08
C TRP A 36 -3.21 -11.05 -4.82
N ALA A 37 -2.65 -10.67 -3.69
CA ALA A 37 -3.10 -11.12 -2.37
C ALA A 37 -3.16 -9.94 -1.42
N ALA A 38 -4.02 -9.99 -0.42
CA ALA A 38 -4.11 -8.95 0.58
C ALA A 38 -2.86 -8.97 1.46
N TRP A 39 -2.29 -7.80 1.71
CA TRP A 39 -1.17 -7.63 2.63
C TRP A 39 -1.74 -7.38 4.03
N GLU A 40 -1.66 -8.39 4.89
CA GLU A 40 -2.30 -8.34 6.20
C GLU A 40 -1.37 -7.91 7.34
N GLU A 41 -0.10 -7.68 7.06
CA GLU A 41 0.89 -7.31 8.06
C GLU A 41 1.03 -5.80 8.28
N ALA A 42 0.17 -5.01 7.65
CA ALA A 42 0.18 -3.57 7.82
C ALA A 42 -0.42 -3.18 9.19
N THR A 43 0.22 -2.23 9.86
CA THR A 43 -0.19 -1.78 11.19
C THR A 43 -0.72 -0.37 11.16
N PRO A 44 -2.00 -0.14 11.47
CA PRO A 44 -2.55 1.22 11.53
C PRO A 44 -2.01 1.99 12.75
N ALA A 45 -1.73 3.27 12.54
CA ALA A 45 -1.40 4.19 13.62
C ALA A 45 -2.02 5.55 13.28
N GLY A 46 -3.18 5.85 13.86
CA GLY A 46 -3.95 7.03 13.52
C GLY A 46 -4.44 6.95 12.07
N GLU A 47 -4.10 7.96 11.27
CA GLU A 47 -4.46 8.02 9.85
C GLU A 47 -3.36 7.47 8.93
N THR A 48 -2.37 6.80 9.49
CA THR A 48 -1.27 6.23 8.73
C THR A 48 -1.26 4.71 8.89
N LEU A 49 -1.11 4.02 7.77
CA LEU A 49 -0.92 2.58 7.76
C LEU A 49 0.56 2.31 7.50
N PHE A 50 1.22 1.59 8.42
CA PHE A 50 2.63 1.24 8.28
C PHE A 50 2.79 -0.18 7.75
N VAL A 51 3.64 -0.31 6.73
CA VAL A 51 3.99 -1.60 6.13
C VAL A 51 5.46 -1.86 6.40
N ALA A 52 5.75 -2.98 7.06
CA ALA A 52 7.11 -3.39 7.38
C ALA A 52 7.44 -4.71 6.68
N ASN A 53 8.72 -4.98 6.52
CA ASN A 53 9.23 -6.18 5.85
C ASN A 53 8.74 -6.34 4.41
N ALA A 54 8.49 -5.22 3.76
CA ALA A 54 8.11 -5.20 2.37
C ALA A 54 9.29 -5.63 1.48
N PRO A 55 9.08 -6.45 0.45
CA PRO A 55 10.14 -6.73 -0.50
C PRO A 55 10.47 -5.47 -1.31
N LEU A 56 11.76 -5.29 -1.63
CA LEU A 56 12.19 -4.18 -2.47
C LEU A 56 11.55 -4.31 -3.86
N PHE A 57 10.99 -3.21 -4.34
CA PHE A 57 10.33 -3.14 -5.65
C PHE A 57 9.17 -4.13 -5.82
N GLY A 58 8.59 -4.58 -4.71
CA GLY A 58 7.33 -5.30 -4.76
C GLY A 58 6.24 -4.42 -5.37
N LYS A 59 5.26 -5.04 -6.01
CA LYS A 59 4.13 -4.33 -6.60
C LYS A 59 2.97 -4.29 -5.64
N TYR A 60 2.39 -3.11 -5.48
CA TYR A 60 1.29 -2.86 -4.56
C TYR A 60 0.16 -2.15 -5.26
N LYS A 61 -1.04 -2.33 -4.78
CA LYS A 61 -2.19 -1.49 -5.14
C LYS A 61 -3.17 -1.41 -3.98
N LEU A 62 -3.90 -0.32 -3.92
CA LEU A 62 -4.99 -0.14 -2.97
C LEU A 62 -6.30 -0.38 -3.70
N VAL A 63 -7.20 -1.11 -3.07
CA VAL A 63 -8.52 -1.42 -3.64
C VAL A 63 -9.59 -0.92 -2.69
N GLY A 64 -10.48 -0.08 -3.18
CA GLY A 64 -11.59 0.46 -2.44
C GLY A 64 -11.38 1.86 -1.85
N ASN A 65 -10.19 2.46 -1.99
CA ASN A 65 -9.97 3.80 -1.47
C ASN A 65 -10.71 4.84 -2.33
N GLN A 66 -11.14 5.91 -1.65
CA GLN A 66 -11.87 7.00 -2.30
C GLN A 66 -10.96 8.22 -2.37
N GLY A 67 -10.42 8.49 -3.54
CA GLY A 67 -9.49 9.58 -3.75
C GLY A 67 -8.03 9.14 -3.57
N GLU A 68 -7.15 10.12 -3.42
CA GLU A 68 -5.72 9.89 -3.32
C GLU A 68 -5.27 9.67 -1.89
N VAL A 69 -4.28 8.82 -1.71
CA VAL A 69 -3.54 8.66 -0.46
C VAL A 69 -2.08 8.96 -0.72
N GLU A 70 -1.33 9.32 0.33
CA GLU A 70 0.09 9.61 0.23
C GLU A 70 0.90 8.41 0.70
N VAL A 71 1.84 7.95 -0.14
CA VAL A 71 2.77 6.88 0.20
C VAL A 71 4.15 7.50 0.41
N ARG A 72 4.78 7.20 1.54
CA ARG A 72 6.10 7.72 1.92
C ARG A 72 6.98 6.63 2.49
N TRP A 73 8.26 6.75 2.22
CA TRP A 73 9.28 5.87 2.77
C TRP A 73 10.50 6.63 3.24
#